data_0475e0f037e80b5b85c3c7b1351e1d65
#
_entry.id   0475e0f037e80b5b85c3c7b1351e1d65
#
_cell.length_a   1.000
_cell.length_b   1.000
_cell.length_c   1.000
_cell.angle_alpha   90.00
_cell.angle_beta   90.00
_cell.angle_gamma   90.00
#
_symmetry.space_group_name_H-M   'P 1'
#
loop_
_entity.id
_entity.type
_entity.pdbx_description
1 polymer ?
#
loop_
_entity_poly.entity_id
_entity_poly.type
_entity_poly.pdbx_seq_one_letter_code
_entity_poly.pdbx_strand_id
1 'polypeptide(L)' 'MSEPIPWLIESSIQIAWNYLERAGEIGNASEGSRFLLRTVDEMVRKGEHRKLMLANRAIEAYQRHRRVIAA' A
#
# COMPACT_ATOMS: atom_id res chain seq x y z
N MET A 1 -10.89 9.78 17.94
CA MET A 1 -10.45 8.41 18.26
C MET A 1 -9.68 7.82 17.10
N SER A 2 -8.57 7.23 17.41
CA SER A 2 -7.76 6.59 16.37
C SER A 2 -8.26 5.17 16.10
N GLU A 3 -8.17 4.75 14.84
CA GLU A 3 -8.52 3.38 14.47
C GLU A 3 -7.49 2.42 15.04
N PRO A 4 -7.88 1.17 15.37
CA PRO A 4 -6.90 0.15 15.74
C PRO A 4 -5.87 -0.04 14.61
N ILE A 5 -4.62 -0.28 14.98
CA ILE A 5 -3.55 -0.42 14.00
C ILE A 5 -3.82 -1.49 12.93
N PRO A 6 -4.29 -2.70 13.29
CA PRO A 6 -4.60 -3.69 12.26
C PRO A 6 -5.66 -3.21 11.27
N TRP A 7 -6.65 -2.49 11.76
CA TRP A 7 -7.70 -1.91 10.92
C TRP A 7 -7.14 -0.82 10.01
N LEU A 8 -6.26 0.01 10.55
CA LEU A 8 -5.63 1.07 9.79
C LEU A 8 -4.80 0.51 8.63
N ILE A 9 -4.01 -0.51 8.90
CA ILE A 9 -3.18 -1.17 7.89
C ILE A 9 -4.07 -1.76 6.80
N GLU A 10 -5.08 -2.51 7.18
CA GLU A 10 -5.98 -3.16 6.24
C GLU A 10 -6.72 -2.16 5.38
N SER A 11 -7.26 -1.10 5.99
CA SER A 11 -7.98 -0.06 5.26
C SER A 11 -7.09 0.67 4.27
N SER A 12 -5.87 0.98 4.66
CA SER A 12 -4.92 1.67 3.80
C SER A 12 -4.54 0.81 2.59
N ILE A 13 -4.32 -0.47 2.83
CA ILE A 13 -4.00 -1.42 1.76
C ILE A 13 -5.18 -1.54 0.80
N GLN A 14 -6.39 -1.59 1.33
CA GLN A 14 -7.58 -1.70 0.49
C GLN A 14 -7.73 -0.49 -0.44
N ILE A 15 -7.48 0.69 0.07
CA ILE A 15 -7.53 1.90 -0.75
C ILE A 15 -6.48 1.85 -1.86
N ALA A 16 -5.25 1.50 -1.50
CA ALA A 16 -4.16 1.42 -2.46
C ALA A 16 -4.44 0.34 -3.51
N TRP A 17 -4.92 -0.81 -3.07
CA TRP A 17 -5.24 -1.93 -3.96
C TRP A 17 -6.31 -1.53 -4.98
N ASN A 18 -7.40 -0.91 -4.50
CA ASN A 18 -8.48 -0.50 -5.38
C ASN A 18 -8.00 0.49 -6.44
N TYR A 19 -7.17 1.42 -6.06
CA TYR A 19 -6.61 2.38 -7.00
C TYR A 19 -5.77 1.69 -8.07
N LEU A 20 -4.85 0.85 -7.64
CA LEU A 20 -3.93 0.17 -8.55
C LEU A 20 -4.66 -0.81 -9.47
N GLU A 21 -5.67 -1.48 -8.95
CA GLU A 21 -6.47 -2.41 -9.74
C GLU A 21 -7.23 -1.68 -10.83
N ARG A 22 -7.86 -0.55 -10.49
CA ARG A 22 -8.59 0.25 -11.47
C ARG A 22 -7.68 0.83 -12.54
N ALA A 23 -6.47 1.15 -12.16
CA ALA A 23 -5.48 1.68 -13.11
C ALA A 23 -4.82 0.58 -13.93
N GLY A 24 -5.13 -0.69 -13.67
CA GLY A 24 -4.53 -1.81 -14.38
C GLY A 24 -3.06 -2.00 -14.05
N GLU A 25 -2.65 -1.58 -12.87
CA GLU A 25 -1.23 -1.61 -12.50
C GLU A 25 -0.85 -2.80 -11.61
N ILE A 26 -1.81 -3.63 -11.22
CA ILE A 26 -1.50 -4.83 -10.45
C ILE A 26 -0.99 -5.91 -11.43
N GLY A 27 0.25 -6.33 -11.25
CA GLY A 27 0.81 -7.41 -12.04
C GLY A 27 0.44 -8.76 -11.45
N ASN A 28 1.15 -9.17 -10.40
CA ASN A 28 0.86 -10.41 -9.69
C ASN A 28 0.13 -10.07 -8.39
N ALA A 29 -1.07 -10.62 -8.22
CA ALA A 29 -1.91 -10.28 -7.07
C ALA A 29 -1.27 -10.63 -5.74
N SER A 30 -0.68 -11.82 -5.64
CA SER A 30 -0.02 -12.26 -4.41
C SER A 30 1.17 -11.37 -4.04
N GLU A 31 2.00 -11.09 -5.02
CA GLU A 31 3.18 -10.26 -4.83
C GLU A 31 2.78 -8.84 -4.48
N GLY A 32 1.80 -8.29 -5.18
CA GLY A 32 1.31 -6.95 -4.92
C GLY A 32 0.76 -6.81 -3.51
N SER A 33 -0.01 -7.79 -3.08
CA SER A 33 -0.59 -7.81 -1.75
C SER A 33 0.50 -7.79 -0.67
N ARG A 34 1.50 -8.64 -0.83
CA ARG A 34 2.61 -8.71 0.13
C ARG A 34 3.42 -7.42 0.16
N PHE A 35 3.65 -6.84 -1.02
CA PHE A 35 4.40 -5.59 -1.12
C PHE A 35 3.67 -4.47 -0.39
N LEU A 36 2.37 -4.32 -0.62
CA LEU A 36 1.59 -3.27 0.01
C LEU A 36 1.54 -3.47 1.53
N LEU A 37 1.36 -4.70 1.97
CA LEU A 37 1.34 -5.00 3.40
C LEU A 37 2.65 -4.61 4.06
N ARG A 38 3.76 -5.00 3.48
CA ARG A 38 5.07 -4.69 4.03
C ARG A 38 5.31 -3.19 4.07
N THR A 39 4.97 -2.50 2.99
CA THR A 39 5.18 -1.07 2.87
C THR A 39 4.37 -0.29 3.90
N VAL A 40 3.08 -0.61 4.01
CA VAL A 40 2.21 0.07 4.96
C VAL A 40 2.61 -0.25 6.40
N ASP A 41 2.90 -1.53 6.68
CA ASP A 41 3.32 -1.94 8.01
C ASP A 41 4.58 -1.19 8.46
N GLU A 42 5.53 -1.05 7.56
CA GLU A 42 6.77 -0.34 7.85
C GLU A 42 6.53 1.13 8.16
N MET A 43 5.67 1.78 7.39
CA MET A 43 5.34 3.18 7.64
C MET A 43 4.62 3.37 8.97
N VAL A 44 3.71 2.47 9.32
CA VAL A 44 3.02 2.53 10.59
C VAL A 44 4.00 2.37 11.75
N ARG A 45 4.96 1.48 11.62
CA ARG A 45 5.99 1.30 12.64
C ARG A 45 6.85 2.54 12.82
N LYS A 46 7.00 3.33 11.77
CA LYS A 46 7.77 4.58 11.82
C LYS A 46 6.94 5.76 12.29
N GLY A 47 5.67 5.54 12.62
CA GLY A 47 4.82 6.54 13.21
C GLY A 47 3.79 7.18 12.29
N GLU A 48 3.69 6.75 11.04
CA GLU A 48 2.68 7.30 10.15
C GLU A 48 1.35 6.61 10.41
N HIS A 49 0.34 7.37 10.79
CA HIS A 49 -0.97 6.81 11.12
C HIS A 49 -2.12 7.46 10.34
N ARG A 50 -1.82 8.28 9.34
CA ARG A 50 -2.85 8.89 8.50
C ARG A 50 -3.17 7.96 7.34
N LYS A 51 -4.40 7.49 7.29
CA LYS A 51 -4.83 6.47 6.33
C LYS A 51 -4.54 6.84 4.88
N LEU A 52 -4.93 8.05 4.48
CA LEU A 52 -4.75 8.46 3.09
C LEU A 52 -3.28 8.64 2.74
N MET A 53 -2.47 9.08 3.69
CA MET A 53 -1.04 9.20 3.46
C MET A 53 -0.40 7.83 3.29
N LEU A 54 -0.80 6.87 4.12
CA LEU A 54 -0.33 5.49 4.00
C LEU A 54 -0.68 4.92 2.62
N ALA A 55 -1.93 5.09 2.21
CA ALA A 55 -2.38 4.59 0.92
C ALA A 55 -1.63 5.24 -0.24
N ASN A 56 -1.49 6.55 -0.22
CA ASN A 56 -0.81 7.28 -1.30
C ASN A 56 0.66 6.88 -1.42
N ARG A 57 1.35 6.78 -0.29
CA ARG A 57 2.75 6.39 -0.31
C ARG A 57 2.93 4.94 -0.74
N ALA A 58 1.99 4.07 -0.36
CA ALA A 58 2.03 2.68 -0.80
C ALA A 58 1.83 2.57 -2.30
N ILE A 59 0.91 3.35 -2.86
CA ILE A 59 0.69 3.40 -4.30
C ILE A 59 1.98 3.82 -5.03
N GLU A 60 2.57 4.92 -4.59
CA GLU A 60 3.81 5.42 -5.18
C GLU A 60 4.94 4.41 -5.10
N ALA A 61 5.08 3.77 -3.95
CA ALA A 61 6.12 2.78 -3.75
C ALA A 61 5.93 1.58 -4.68
N TYR A 62 4.69 1.13 -4.85
CA TYR A 62 4.40 0.00 -5.72
C TYR A 62 4.67 0.34 -7.17
N GLN A 63 4.26 1.52 -7.61
CA GLN A 63 4.51 1.98 -8.98
C GLN A 63 6.00 2.06 -9.28
N ARG A 64 6.77 2.56 -8.33
CA ARG A 64 8.22 2.65 -8.46
C ARG A 64 8.84 1.26 -8.53
N HIS A 65 8.37 0.36 -7.66
CA HIS A 65 8.83 -1.02 -7.63
C HIS A 65 8.62 -1.71 -8.97
N ARG A 66 7.45 -1.54 -9.55
CA ARG A 66 7.14 -2.14 -10.86
C ARG A 66 7.99 -1.58 -11.99
N ARG A 67 8.27 -0.29 -11.96
CA ARG A 67 9.15 0.32 -12.95
C ARG A 67 10.55 -0.26 -12.91
N VAL A 68 11.06 -0.46 -11.70
CA VAL A 68 12.40 -1.05 -11.54
C VAL A 68 12.43 -2.47 -12.06
N ILE A 69 11.42 -3.27 -11.76
CA ILE A 69 11.35 -4.65 -12.22
C ILE A 69 11.17 -4.73 -13.74
N ALA A 70 10.35 -3.85 -14.31
CA ALA A 70 10.05 -3.86 -15.73
C ALA A 70 11.23 -3.35 -16.57
N ALA A 71 12.09 -2.57 -15.98
CA ALA A 71 13.26 -2.08 -16.68
C ALA A 71 14.31 -3.18 -16.79
#